data_d1d1b184e001f26ece1ef881d7b3d4d4
#
_entry.id   d1d1b184e001f26ece1ef881d7b3d4d4
#
_cell.length_a   1.000
_cell.length_b   1.000
_cell.length_c   1.000
_cell.angle_alpha   90.00
_cell.angle_beta   90.00
_cell.angle_gamma   90.00
#
_symmetry.space_group_name_H-M   'P 1'
#
loop_
_entity.id
_entity.type
_entity.pdbx_description
1 polymer ?
#
loop_
_entity_poly.entity_id
_entity_poly.type
_entity_poly.pdbx_seq_one_letter_code
_entity_poly.pdbx_strand_id
1 'polypeptide(L)'
;MPQQCIKTLHNCSTTNMAHSFLSLSLLALTLAATINGIHAVEFIVTNNATSTAGGIRFNNEIGAKCSRKTLISATHFIWRVFQQNSAADRKEVPKISLFIEDIDGVAYASNNEIHVSARYIGKYSGDVKREIAGVLYHETTHIWQWNGNGQTPGWLIEGIADFVRLKSGYVPSHWVKPGGGEKWDKGYDVTARFLDYRNDLRNGVVAELNKKMRTGYNDNFFVELLGKTVDQLWSDYKAKYGN
;
A
#
# COMPACT_ATOMS: atom_id res chain seq x y z
N MET A 1 36.98 -7.04 -75.92
CA MET A 1 37.70 -8.32 -76.08
C MET A 1 38.37 -8.69 -74.81
N PRO A 2 38.47 -9.97 -74.46
CA PRO A 2 37.39 -10.91 -74.13
C PRO A 2 37.47 -11.38 -72.63
N GLN A 3 36.38 -11.90 -72.12
CA GLN A 3 36.14 -13.25 -71.62
C GLN A 3 37.18 -13.82 -70.57
N GLN A 4 36.72 -14.25 -69.40
CA GLN A 4 36.34 -15.64 -69.08
C GLN A 4 35.83 -15.69 -67.62
N CYS A 5 34.70 -16.12 -67.43
CA CYS A 5 33.99 -17.19 -66.84
C CYS A 5 34.89 -18.25 -66.16
N ILE A 6 34.67 -18.58 -64.84
CA ILE A 6 34.74 -19.91 -64.32
C ILE A 6 33.86 -20.00 -63.06
N LYS A 7 33.01 -21.02 -63.03
CA LYS A 7 32.13 -21.54 -61.96
C LYS A 7 32.93 -22.25 -60.88
N THR A 8 32.49 -22.22 -59.66
CA THR A 8 32.47 -23.38 -58.74
C THR A 8 31.46 -23.10 -57.59
N LEU A 9 30.37 -23.69 -57.60
CA LEU A 9 29.73 -24.80 -56.90
C LEU A 9 29.83 -24.78 -55.36
N HIS A 10 28.65 -24.64 -54.80
CA HIS A 10 28.03 -25.27 -53.63
C HIS A 10 28.90 -25.94 -52.55
N ASN A 11 28.73 -25.47 -51.32
CA ASN A 11 28.33 -26.37 -50.24
C ASN A 11 27.54 -25.57 -49.20
N CYS A 12 26.24 -25.83 -49.17
CA CYS A 12 25.32 -25.30 -48.16
C CYS A 12 25.43 -26.23 -46.96
N SER A 13 26.02 -25.78 -45.88
CA SER A 13 26.03 -26.50 -44.59
C SER A 13 24.70 -26.27 -43.88
N THR A 14 23.82 -27.27 -43.95
CA THR A 14 22.47 -27.28 -43.34
C THR A 14 22.47 -27.62 -41.83
N THR A 15 23.61 -27.55 -41.14
CA THR A 15 23.72 -28.00 -39.73
C THR A 15 23.59 -26.89 -38.70
N ASN A 16 23.58 -25.61 -39.05
CA ASN A 16 23.55 -24.51 -38.07
C ASN A 16 22.16 -23.96 -37.74
N MET A 17 21.10 -24.33 -38.48
CA MET A 17 19.76 -23.81 -38.19
C MET A 17 18.99 -24.59 -37.11
N ALA A 18 19.27 -25.89 -36.95
CA ALA A 18 18.56 -26.71 -35.96
C ALA A 18 18.93 -26.37 -34.50
N HIS A 19 20.19 -25.97 -34.24
CA HIS A 19 20.63 -25.58 -32.89
C HIS A 19 20.15 -24.19 -32.46
N SER A 20 19.95 -23.27 -33.40
CA SER A 20 19.40 -21.93 -33.10
C SER A 20 17.93 -21.97 -32.70
N PHE A 21 17.14 -22.84 -33.32
CA PHE A 21 15.72 -22.98 -32.96
C PHE A 21 15.50 -23.67 -31.61
N LEU A 22 16.35 -24.63 -31.24
CA LEU A 22 16.28 -25.26 -29.91
C LEU A 22 16.66 -24.32 -28.78
N SER A 23 17.68 -23.48 -28.97
CA SER A 23 18.11 -22.50 -27.97
C SER A 23 17.08 -21.38 -27.78
N LEU A 24 16.42 -20.89 -28.83
CA LEU A 24 15.34 -19.90 -28.73
C LEU A 24 14.09 -20.48 -28.07
N SER A 25 13.73 -21.74 -28.34
CA SER A 25 12.56 -22.36 -27.71
C SER A 25 12.79 -22.66 -26.21
N LEU A 26 14.02 -23.03 -25.80
CA LEU A 26 14.36 -23.18 -24.39
C LEU A 26 14.36 -21.84 -23.64
N LEU A 27 14.85 -20.76 -24.25
CA LEU A 27 14.83 -19.42 -23.68
C LEU A 27 13.41 -18.88 -23.52
N ALA A 28 12.54 -19.16 -24.51
CA ALA A 28 11.12 -18.80 -24.43
C ALA A 28 10.36 -19.57 -23.35
N LEU A 29 10.66 -20.85 -23.15
CA LEU A 29 10.08 -21.69 -22.09
C LEU A 29 10.56 -21.27 -20.69
N THR A 30 11.81 -20.88 -20.52
CA THR A 30 12.31 -20.37 -19.23
C THR A 30 11.75 -18.99 -18.90
N LEU A 31 11.57 -18.12 -19.90
CA LEU A 31 10.93 -16.82 -19.71
C LEU A 31 9.43 -16.96 -19.37
N ALA A 32 8.72 -17.90 -19.99
CA ALA A 32 7.32 -18.19 -19.66
C ALA A 32 7.15 -18.78 -18.24
N ALA A 33 8.11 -19.59 -17.76
CA ALA A 33 8.10 -20.14 -16.41
C ALA A 33 8.34 -19.07 -15.33
N THR A 34 9.06 -17.99 -15.65
CA THR A 34 9.29 -16.87 -14.71
C THR A 34 8.13 -15.88 -14.65
N ILE A 35 7.28 -15.84 -15.68
CA ILE A 35 6.09 -14.95 -15.70
C ILE A 35 4.93 -15.52 -14.88
N ASN A 36 4.87 -16.81 -14.65
CA ASN A 36 3.78 -17.45 -13.91
C ASN A 36 3.84 -17.26 -12.37
N GLY A 37 4.80 -16.50 -11.84
CA GLY A 37 4.94 -16.22 -10.41
C GLY A 37 4.58 -14.79 -9.97
N ILE A 38 4.23 -13.90 -10.88
CA ILE A 38 3.80 -12.53 -10.53
C ILE A 38 2.27 -12.49 -10.55
N HIS A 39 1.64 -12.94 -9.47
CA HIS A 39 0.21 -12.66 -9.27
C HIS A 39 0.06 -11.15 -9.04
N ALA A 40 -0.33 -10.43 -10.12
CA ALA A 40 -0.71 -9.04 -10.02
C ALA A 40 -1.99 -8.95 -9.17
N VAL A 41 -2.01 -8.06 -8.18
CA VAL A 41 -3.22 -7.81 -7.38
C VAL A 41 -4.32 -7.28 -8.29
N GLU A 42 -5.49 -7.89 -8.25
CA GLU A 42 -6.68 -7.40 -8.93
C GLU A 42 -7.32 -6.28 -8.12
N PHE A 43 -7.79 -5.21 -8.78
CA PHE A 43 -8.47 -4.09 -8.12
C PHE A 43 -9.85 -3.88 -8.74
N ILE A 44 -10.89 -4.07 -7.93
CA ILE A 44 -12.29 -3.92 -8.32
C ILE A 44 -12.91 -2.73 -7.56
N VAL A 45 -13.74 -1.93 -8.22
CA VAL A 45 -14.47 -0.83 -7.61
C VAL A 45 -15.93 -0.91 -8.01
N THR A 46 -16.81 -0.98 -7.03
CA THR A 46 -18.25 -1.09 -7.22
C THR A 46 -18.98 0.01 -6.41
N ASN A 47 -19.89 0.72 -7.03
CA ASN A 47 -20.78 1.64 -6.34
C ASN A 47 -22.15 0.99 -6.15
N ASN A 48 -22.42 0.52 -4.93
CA ASN A 48 -23.68 -0.11 -4.54
C ASN A 48 -24.74 0.93 -4.09
N ALA A 49 -24.35 2.21 -4.01
CA ALA A 49 -25.21 3.30 -3.53
C ALA A 49 -25.60 4.29 -4.65
N THR A 50 -25.71 3.83 -5.89
CA THR A 50 -25.87 4.68 -7.09
C THR A 50 -27.08 5.60 -7.07
N SER A 51 -28.14 5.29 -6.31
CA SER A 51 -29.35 6.08 -6.15
C SER A 51 -29.28 7.12 -5.01
N THR A 52 -28.23 7.05 -4.16
CA THR A 52 -28.06 8.01 -3.05
C THR A 52 -27.32 9.26 -3.50
N ALA A 53 -27.50 10.39 -2.78
CA ALA A 53 -26.76 11.62 -3.04
C ALA A 53 -25.23 11.40 -3.03
N GLY A 54 -24.73 10.60 -2.10
CA GLY A 54 -23.30 10.30 -2.01
C GLY A 54 -22.80 9.38 -3.11
N GLY A 55 -23.58 8.38 -3.52
CA GLY A 55 -23.22 7.50 -4.63
C GLY A 55 -23.24 8.24 -5.98
N ILE A 56 -24.18 9.17 -6.19
CA ILE A 56 -24.20 10.07 -7.35
C ILE A 56 -22.96 10.98 -7.32
N ARG A 57 -22.66 11.59 -6.17
CA ARG A 57 -21.49 12.44 -5.99
C ARG A 57 -20.19 11.68 -6.23
N PHE A 58 -20.08 10.43 -5.75
CA PHE A 58 -18.95 9.57 -6.04
C PHE A 58 -18.73 9.40 -7.54
N ASN A 59 -19.78 9.09 -8.29
CA ASN A 59 -19.66 8.90 -9.74
C ASN A 59 -19.22 10.18 -10.47
N ASN A 60 -19.70 11.34 -10.03
CA ASN A 60 -19.44 12.62 -10.68
C ASN A 60 -18.09 13.24 -10.33
N GLU A 61 -17.64 13.16 -9.06
CA GLU A 61 -16.46 13.89 -8.59
C GLU A 61 -15.25 12.98 -8.40
N ILE A 62 -15.42 11.66 -8.14
CA ILE A 62 -14.33 10.72 -7.86
C ILE A 62 -14.24 9.67 -8.96
N GLY A 63 -15.23 8.80 -9.06
CA GLY A 63 -15.38 7.76 -10.07
C GLY A 63 -14.53 6.51 -9.85
N ALA A 64 -15.01 5.38 -10.36
CA ALA A 64 -14.38 4.07 -10.20
C ALA A 64 -12.96 4.00 -10.77
N LYS A 65 -12.72 4.63 -11.94
CA LYS A 65 -11.39 4.65 -12.59
C LYS A 65 -10.34 5.37 -11.74
N CYS A 66 -10.71 6.50 -11.11
CA CYS A 66 -9.81 7.24 -10.24
C CYS A 66 -9.54 6.46 -8.95
N SER A 67 -10.57 5.92 -8.31
CA SER A 67 -10.44 5.10 -7.09
C SER A 67 -9.56 3.88 -7.32
N ARG A 68 -9.73 3.16 -8.44
CA ARG A 68 -8.86 2.05 -8.80
C ARG A 68 -7.39 2.47 -8.94
N LYS A 69 -7.12 3.61 -9.58
CA LYS A 69 -5.74 4.14 -9.67
C LYS A 69 -5.19 4.51 -8.29
N THR A 70 -6.03 5.05 -7.41
CA THR A 70 -5.65 5.37 -6.02
C THR A 70 -5.28 4.12 -5.24
N LEU A 71 -6.08 3.03 -5.33
CA LEU A 71 -5.78 1.75 -4.67
C LEU A 71 -4.45 1.15 -5.15
N ILE A 72 -4.18 1.18 -6.45
CA ILE A 72 -2.89 0.73 -7.02
C ILE A 72 -1.74 1.57 -6.46
N SER A 73 -1.89 2.89 -6.47
CA SER A 73 -0.86 3.82 -5.97
C SER A 73 -0.64 3.66 -4.47
N ALA A 74 -1.71 3.52 -3.69
CA ALA A 74 -1.65 3.26 -2.25
C ALA A 74 -0.93 1.95 -1.94
N THR A 75 -1.28 0.86 -2.63
CA THR A 75 -0.63 -0.45 -2.49
C THR A 75 0.89 -0.34 -2.69
N HIS A 76 1.33 0.25 -3.80
CA HIS A 76 2.76 0.41 -4.08
C HIS A 76 3.44 1.35 -3.08
N PHE A 77 2.74 2.40 -2.64
CA PHE A 77 3.26 3.32 -1.63
C PHE A 77 3.44 2.62 -0.28
N ILE A 78 2.46 1.84 0.16
CA ILE A 78 2.50 1.07 1.41
C ILE A 78 3.64 0.06 1.39
N TRP A 79 3.83 -0.68 0.30
CA TRP A 79 4.96 -1.61 0.17
C TRP A 79 6.30 -0.91 0.34
N ARG A 80 6.46 0.31 -0.21
CA ARG A 80 7.70 1.11 0.00
C ARG A 80 7.85 1.57 1.44
N VAL A 81 6.77 2.10 2.05
CA VAL A 81 6.78 2.57 3.44
C VAL A 81 7.11 1.44 4.40
N PHE A 82 6.56 0.25 4.16
CA PHE A 82 6.82 -0.95 4.98
C PHE A 82 8.06 -1.74 4.55
N GLN A 83 8.80 -1.26 3.54
CA GLN A 83 9.97 -1.95 2.98
C GLN A 83 9.67 -3.41 2.58
N GLN A 84 8.47 -3.67 2.11
CA GLN A 84 8.01 -4.97 1.62
C GLN A 84 8.49 -5.17 0.17
N ASN A 85 9.78 -5.38 -0.01
CA ASN A 85 10.46 -5.33 -1.30
C ASN A 85 10.24 -6.58 -2.16
N SER A 86 9.87 -7.70 -1.55
CA SER A 86 9.60 -8.97 -2.22
C SER A 86 8.19 -9.49 -1.93
N ALA A 87 7.71 -10.45 -2.71
CA ALA A 87 6.45 -11.14 -2.43
C ALA A 87 6.45 -11.83 -1.06
N ALA A 88 7.60 -12.36 -0.62
CA ALA A 88 7.74 -13.01 0.68
C ALA A 88 7.55 -12.07 1.88
N ASP A 89 7.73 -10.76 1.68
CA ASP A 89 7.54 -9.75 2.72
C ASP A 89 6.06 -9.35 2.89
N ARG A 90 5.21 -9.69 1.92
CA ARG A 90 3.82 -9.24 1.81
C ARG A 90 2.85 -10.30 2.28
N LYS A 91 1.63 -9.87 2.59
CA LYS A 91 0.49 -10.78 2.69
C LYS A 91 0.13 -11.29 1.30
N GLU A 92 -0.45 -12.47 1.24
CA GLU A 92 -1.05 -12.98 0.00
C GLU A 92 -2.42 -12.31 -0.20
N VAL A 93 -2.46 -11.35 -1.11
CA VAL A 93 -3.66 -10.57 -1.44
C VAL A 93 -3.87 -10.65 -2.96
N PRO A 94 -4.67 -11.58 -3.44
CA PRO A 94 -4.91 -11.73 -4.88
C PRO A 94 -5.81 -10.62 -5.44
N LYS A 95 -6.68 -10.06 -4.60
CA LYS A 95 -7.67 -9.06 -5.00
C LYS A 95 -7.95 -8.07 -3.88
N ILE A 96 -8.16 -6.80 -4.23
CA ILE A 96 -8.70 -5.75 -3.36
C ILE A 96 -9.98 -5.22 -4.00
N SER A 97 -11.10 -5.28 -3.27
CA SER A 97 -12.39 -4.78 -3.71
C SER A 97 -12.76 -3.53 -2.92
N LEU A 98 -13.20 -2.48 -3.60
CA LEU A 98 -13.77 -1.26 -3.01
C LEU A 98 -15.26 -1.21 -3.29
N PHE A 99 -16.04 -1.03 -2.24
CA PHE A 99 -17.47 -0.83 -2.29
C PHE A 99 -17.83 0.56 -1.76
N ILE A 100 -18.68 1.28 -2.50
CA ILE A 100 -19.33 2.50 -2.02
C ILE A 100 -20.75 2.10 -1.62
N GLU A 101 -21.08 2.29 -0.34
CA GLU A 101 -22.29 1.74 0.25
C GLU A 101 -23.02 2.75 1.13
N ASP A 102 -24.32 2.56 1.33
CA ASP A 102 -25.14 3.40 2.21
C ASP A 102 -24.99 2.93 3.67
N ILE A 103 -23.83 3.15 4.25
CA ILE A 103 -23.44 2.76 5.61
C ILE A 103 -23.12 3.98 6.48
N ASP A 104 -23.13 3.79 7.80
CA ASP A 104 -22.69 4.78 8.77
C ASP A 104 -21.14 4.81 8.86
N GLY A 105 -20.62 5.86 9.51
CA GLY A 105 -19.17 6.07 9.66
C GLY A 105 -18.52 6.66 8.40
N VAL A 106 -17.23 6.42 8.24
CA VAL A 106 -16.42 6.90 7.09
C VAL A 106 -16.10 5.75 6.15
N ALA A 107 -15.38 4.75 6.64
CA ALA A 107 -14.96 3.57 5.91
C ALA A 107 -14.49 2.48 6.89
N TYR A 108 -14.30 1.27 6.38
CA TYR A 108 -13.58 0.19 7.06
C TYR A 108 -13.01 -0.80 6.04
N ALA A 109 -11.97 -1.54 6.45
CA ALA A 109 -11.40 -2.63 5.69
C ALA A 109 -11.60 -3.99 6.40
N SER A 110 -12.01 -5.00 5.65
CA SER A 110 -12.14 -6.38 6.13
C SER A 110 -11.98 -7.37 4.97
N ASN A 111 -11.27 -8.47 5.18
CA ASN A 111 -11.14 -9.56 4.19
C ASN A 111 -10.69 -9.09 2.78
N ASN A 112 -9.75 -8.15 2.72
CA ASN A 112 -9.28 -7.51 1.49
C ASN A 112 -10.36 -6.69 0.75
N GLU A 113 -11.43 -6.33 1.44
CA GLU A 113 -12.48 -5.44 0.97
C GLU A 113 -12.42 -4.12 1.72
N ILE A 114 -12.67 -3.02 1.04
CA ILE A 114 -12.78 -1.67 1.57
C ILE A 114 -14.20 -1.19 1.33
N HIS A 115 -14.87 -0.76 2.39
CA HIS A 115 -16.24 -0.26 2.36
C HIS A 115 -16.22 1.22 2.73
N VAL A 116 -16.67 2.09 1.82
CA VAL A 116 -16.68 3.54 2.01
C VAL A 116 -18.13 4.04 2.05
N SER A 117 -18.43 4.84 3.04
CA SER A 117 -19.76 5.41 3.26
C SER A 117 -20.15 6.44 2.19
N ALA A 118 -21.19 6.13 1.44
CA ALA A 118 -21.83 7.09 0.56
C ALA A 118 -22.41 8.30 1.36
N ARG A 119 -22.90 8.07 2.59
CA ARG A 119 -23.38 9.15 3.47
C ARG A 119 -22.27 10.13 3.81
N TYR A 120 -21.06 9.63 4.10
CA TYR A 120 -19.89 10.47 4.34
C TYR A 120 -19.52 11.27 3.09
N ILE A 121 -19.41 10.62 1.93
CA ILE A 121 -19.16 11.29 0.64
C ILE A 121 -20.15 12.40 0.38
N GLY A 122 -21.45 12.12 0.57
CA GLY A 122 -22.52 13.07 0.33
C GLY A 122 -22.47 14.31 1.22
N LYS A 123 -22.08 14.14 2.49
CA LYS A 123 -22.05 15.21 3.50
C LYS A 123 -20.72 15.97 3.56
N TYR A 124 -19.64 15.42 2.98
CA TYR A 124 -18.31 16.01 3.10
C TYR A 124 -18.26 17.40 2.43
N SER A 125 -17.80 18.41 3.18
CA SER A 125 -17.54 19.75 2.67
C SER A 125 -16.05 19.91 2.32
N GLY A 126 -15.76 20.37 1.08
CA GLY A 126 -14.40 20.54 0.59
C GLY A 126 -14.04 19.58 -0.55
N ASP A 127 -12.76 19.38 -0.79
CA ASP A 127 -12.26 18.49 -1.85
C ASP A 127 -12.49 17.02 -1.47
N VAL A 128 -13.68 16.51 -1.81
CA VAL A 128 -14.09 15.13 -1.51
C VAL A 128 -13.20 14.11 -2.21
N LYS A 129 -12.67 14.42 -3.38
CA LYS A 129 -11.77 13.53 -4.11
C LYS A 129 -10.44 13.35 -3.37
N ARG A 130 -9.88 14.45 -2.86
CA ARG A 130 -8.66 14.42 -2.02
C ARG A 130 -8.91 13.68 -0.71
N GLU A 131 -10.05 13.94 -0.06
CA GLU A 131 -10.42 13.27 1.19
C GLU A 131 -10.53 11.75 1.00
N ILE A 132 -11.31 11.31 0.01
CA ILE A 132 -11.47 9.88 -0.26
C ILE A 132 -10.16 9.23 -0.70
N ALA A 133 -9.29 9.94 -1.42
CA ALA A 133 -7.95 9.41 -1.68
C ALA A 133 -7.20 9.12 -0.37
N GLY A 134 -7.24 10.03 0.61
CA GLY A 134 -6.63 9.83 1.92
C GLY A 134 -7.25 8.68 2.71
N VAL A 135 -8.58 8.55 2.69
CA VAL A 135 -9.31 7.40 3.26
C VAL A 135 -8.84 6.09 2.60
N LEU A 136 -8.71 6.05 1.28
CA LEU A 136 -8.25 4.84 0.59
C LEU A 136 -6.80 4.47 0.93
N TYR A 137 -5.91 5.43 1.18
CA TYR A 137 -4.56 5.14 1.69
C TYR A 137 -4.60 4.52 3.09
N HIS A 138 -5.46 5.03 3.97
CA HIS A 138 -5.69 4.48 5.31
C HIS A 138 -6.21 3.04 5.24
N GLU A 139 -7.33 2.82 4.56
CA GLU A 139 -7.97 1.50 4.48
C GLU A 139 -7.12 0.45 3.74
N THR A 140 -6.42 0.86 2.67
CA THR A 140 -5.49 -0.04 1.98
C THR A 140 -4.34 -0.45 2.90
N THR A 141 -3.96 0.39 3.87
CA THR A 141 -2.94 0.04 4.86
C THR A 141 -3.38 -1.12 5.74
N HIS A 142 -4.64 -1.17 6.18
CA HIS A 142 -5.15 -2.31 6.95
C HIS A 142 -5.05 -3.64 6.20
N ILE A 143 -5.16 -3.63 4.87
CA ILE A 143 -4.97 -4.83 4.05
C ILE A 143 -3.52 -5.30 4.11
N TRP A 144 -2.55 -4.40 4.04
CA TRP A 144 -1.12 -4.75 3.90
C TRP A 144 -0.35 -4.80 5.21
N GLN A 145 -0.78 -4.10 6.26
CA GLN A 145 -0.09 -4.12 7.55
C GLN A 145 -0.31 -5.46 8.28
N TRP A 146 0.70 -5.90 9.00
CA TRP A 146 0.59 -7.02 9.90
C TRP A 146 -0.16 -6.59 11.18
N ASN A 147 -0.84 -7.51 11.82
CA ASN A 147 -1.65 -7.23 13.01
C ASN A 147 -1.28 -8.06 14.24
N GLY A 148 -0.09 -8.71 14.22
CA GLY A 148 0.37 -9.52 15.33
C GLY A 148 -0.51 -10.75 15.58
N ASN A 149 -1.10 -11.35 14.55
CA ASN A 149 -2.10 -12.42 14.70
C ASN A 149 -3.28 -11.99 15.59
N GLY A 150 -3.73 -10.74 15.45
CA GLY A 150 -4.81 -10.15 16.22
C GLY A 150 -4.40 -9.63 17.61
N GLN A 151 -3.12 -9.68 17.97
CA GLN A 151 -2.62 -9.22 19.27
C GLN A 151 -2.25 -7.73 19.29
N THR A 152 -2.03 -7.11 18.13
CA THR A 152 -1.67 -5.70 18.05
C THR A 152 -2.84 -4.83 18.51
N PRO A 153 -2.63 -3.90 19.44
CA PRO A 153 -3.69 -3.01 19.91
C PRO A 153 -4.26 -2.14 18.80
N GLY A 154 -5.58 -1.90 18.83
CA GLY A 154 -6.28 -1.10 17.82
C GLY A 154 -5.69 0.29 17.61
N TRP A 155 -5.25 0.96 18.70
CA TRP A 155 -4.60 2.27 18.59
C TRP A 155 -3.36 2.28 17.69
N LEU A 156 -2.57 1.19 17.70
CA LEU A 156 -1.37 1.08 16.87
C LEU A 156 -1.74 0.72 15.43
N ILE A 157 -2.72 -0.15 15.25
CA ILE A 157 -3.27 -0.50 13.92
C ILE A 157 -3.75 0.77 13.19
N GLU A 158 -4.60 1.56 13.85
CA GLU A 158 -5.13 2.82 13.31
C GLU A 158 -4.02 3.88 13.14
N GLY A 159 -3.13 3.97 14.12
CA GLY A 159 -2.01 4.92 14.07
C GLY A 159 -1.03 4.64 12.93
N ILE A 160 -0.77 3.38 12.59
CA ILE A 160 0.06 3.00 11.42
C ILE A 160 -0.67 3.33 10.12
N ALA A 161 -1.99 3.10 10.04
CA ALA A 161 -2.77 3.44 8.86
C ALA A 161 -2.77 4.96 8.61
N ASP A 162 -2.95 5.75 9.64
CA ASP A 162 -2.85 7.21 9.56
C ASP A 162 -1.42 7.72 9.36
N PHE A 163 -0.39 7.01 9.86
CA PHE A 163 1.00 7.32 9.50
C PHE A 163 1.24 7.19 7.99
N VAL A 164 0.72 6.15 7.35
CA VAL A 164 0.80 5.99 5.89
C VAL A 164 0.05 7.12 5.18
N ARG A 165 -1.16 7.46 5.64
CA ARG A 165 -1.94 8.60 5.13
C ARG A 165 -1.17 9.91 5.28
N LEU A 166 -0.49 10.12 6.41
CA LEU A 166 0.37 11.27 6.68
C LEU A 166 1.54 11.35 5.68
N LYS A 167 2.28 10.24 5.53
CA LYS A 167 3.45 10.18 4.62
C LYS A 167 3.06 10.32 3.14
N SER A 168 1.82 9.98 2.77
CA SER A 168 1.30 10.16 1.41
C SER A 168 0.84 11.60 1.10
N GLY A 169 0.81 12.48 2.12
CA GLY A 169 0.43 13.88 1.96
C GLY A 169 -1.08 14.15 1.97
N TYR A 170 -1.92 13.16 2.31
CA TYR A 170 -3.39 13.32 2.39
C TYR A 170 -3.88 13.64 3.81
N VAL A 171 -3.19 14.55 4.48
CA VAL A 171 -3.52 14.99 5.85
C VAL A 171 -4.73 15.92 5.84
N PRO A 172 -5.80 15.59 6.58
CA PRO A 172 -6.92 16.51 6.79
C PRO A 172 -6.53 17.71 7.66
N SER A 173 -7.20 18.83 7.46
CA SER A 173 -6.89 20.08 8.18
C SER A 173 -7.18 20.01 9.68
N HIS A 174 -8.07 19.12 10.11
CA HIS A 174 -8.47 18.96 11.51
C HIS A 174 -7.53 18.09 12.34
N TRP A 175 -6.55 17.42 11.73
CA TRP A 175 -5.60 16.59 12.46
C TRP A 175 -4.73 17.42 13.42
N VAL A 176 -4.34 16.77 14.53
CA VAL A 176 -3.44 17.41 15.51
C VAL A 176 -2.12 17.83 14.86
N LYS A 177 -1.54 18.91 15.39
CA LYS A 177 -0.19 19.32 15.01
C LYS A 177 0.85 18.39 15.66
N PRO A 178 2.10 18.34 15.15
CA PRO A 178 3.18 17.66 15.86
C PRO A 178 3.25 18.08 17.33
N GLY A 179 3.41 17.13 18.23
CA GLY A 179 3.35 17.35 19.69
C GLY A 179 1.93 17.34 20.27
N GLY A 180 0.89 17.40 19.44
CA GLY A 180 -0.51 17.38 19.90
C GLY A 180 -0.96 16.02 20.44
N GLY A 181 -2.09 16.03 21.18
CA GLY A 181 -2.67 14.87 21.82
C GLY A 181 -2.20 14.63 23.25
N GLU A 182 -2.97 13.87 24.03
CA GLU A 182 -2.72 13.64 25.44
C GLU A 182 -1.87 12.39 25.70
N LYS A 183 -2.09 11.34 24.88
CA LYS A 183 -1.46 10.03 25.02
C LYS A 183 -1.03 9.46 23.68
N TRP A 184 0.05 8.72 23.68
CA TRP A 184 0.58 8.04 22.49
C TRP A 184 -0.35 6.94 21.95
N ASP A 185 -1.18 6.34 22.79
CA ASP A 185 -2.13 5.26 22.48
C ASP A 185 -3.54 5.75 22.12
N LYS A 186 -3.67 7.02 21.75
CA LYS A 186 -4.97 7.58 21.32
C LYS A 186 -5.43 6.98 19.97
N GLY A 187 -4.51 6.47 19.19
CA GLY A 187 -4.76 6.01 17.82
C GLY A 187 -4.76 7.16 16.81
N TYR A 188 -5.11 6.83 15.58
CA TYR A 188 -5.29 7.76 14.47
C TYR A 188 -4.17 8.81 14.32
N ASP A 189 -4.54 10.06 14.09
CA ASP A 189 -3.64 11.18 13.83
C ASP A 189 -2.64 11.46 14.96
N VAL A 190 -3.04 11.27 16.23
CA VAL A 190 -2.14 11.45 17.40
C VAL A 190 -1.01 10.44 17.35
N THR A 191 -1.35 9.15 17.22
CA THR A 191 -0.36 8.07 17.12
C THR A 191 0.44 8.18 15.81
N ALA A 192 -0.19 8.56 14.70
CA ALA A 192 0.49 8.78 13.44
C ALA A 192 1.59 9.85 13.52
N ARG A 193 1.31 10.99 14.18
CA ARG A 193 2.29 12.05 14.41
C ARG A 193 3.44 11.60 15.31
N PHE A 194 3.14 10.80 16.32
CA PHE A 194 4.15 10.20 17.18
C PHE A 194 5.03 9.21 16.42
N LEU A 195 4.45 8.33 15.59
CA LEU A 195 5.18 7.41 14.74
C LEU A 195 6.04 8.13 13.70
N ASP A 196 5.56 9.23 13.14
CA ASP A 196 6.31 10.07 12.20
C ASP A 196 7.57 10.63 12.85
N TYR A 197 7.45 11.19 14.04
CA TYR A 197 8.60 11.65 14.84
C TYR A 197 9.61 10.51 15.10
N ARG A 198 9.13 9.28 15.39
CA ARG A 198 10.02 8.11 15.59
C ARG A 198 10.73 7.72 14.32
N ASN A 199 10.01 7.75 13.20
CA ASN A 199 10.57 7.43 11.90
C ASN A 199 11.59 8.48 11.42
N ASP A 200 11.45 9.74 11.83
CA ASP A 200 12.44 10.79 11.56
C ASP A 200 13.73 10.60 12.38
N LEU A 201 13.64 10.08 13.61
CA LEU A 201 14.82 9.77 14.43
C LEU A 201 15.60 8.58 13.89
N ARG A 202 14.90 7.58 13.40
CA ARG A 202 15.45 6.37 12.79
C ARG A 202 14.58 5.95 11.61
N ASN A 203 15.05 6.27 10.42
CA ASN A 203 14.32 5.92 9.19
C ASN A 203 14.06 4.41 9.10
N GLY A 204 12.81 4.06 8.76
CA GLY A 204 12.37 2.69 8.61
C GLY A 204 11.89 2.00 9.90
N VAL A 205 11.86 2.70 11.04
CA VAL A 205 11.40 2.11 12.31
C VAL A 205 9.96 1.59 12.23
N VAL A 206 9.07 2.29 11.52
CA VAL A 206 7.68 1.83 11.33
C VAL A 206 7.63 0.59 10.43
N ALA A 207 8.50 0.48 9.43
CA ALA A 207 8.61 -0.73 8.61
C ALA A 207 9.08 -1.93 9.44
N GLU A 208 10.10 -1.75 10.30
CA GLU A 208 10.59 -2.80 11.18
C GLU A 208 9.53 -3.21 12.23
N LEU A 209 8.80 -2.24 12.79
CA LEU A 209 7.69 -2.51 13.70
C LEU A 209 6.62 -3.34 13.00
N ASN A 210 6.18 -2.93 11.81
CA ASN A 210 5.24 -3.70 11.02
C ASN A 210 5.76 -5.13 10.72
N LYS A 211 7.04 -5.28 10.40
CA LYS A 211 7.66 -6.60 10.16
C LYS A 211 7.62 -7.48 11.40
N LYS A 212 7.90 -6.94 12.60
CA LYS A 212 7.79 -7.67 13.88
C LYS A 212 6.36 -8.11 14.15
N MET A 213 5.37 -7.28 13.80
CA MET A 213 3.95 -7.60 13.93
C MET A 213 3.46 -8.75 13.03
N ARG A 214 4.33 -9.32 12.19
CA ARG A 214 3.97 -10.47 11.36
C ARG A 214 3.61 -11.71 12.17
N THR A 215 4.24 -11.92 13.30
CA THR A 215 4.11 -13.16 14.11
C THR A 215 3.51 -12.95 15.49
N GLY A 216 3.37 -11.73 15.94
CA GLY A 216 2.83 -11.39 17.26
C GLY A 216 3.00 -9.91 17.56
N TYR A 217 2.59 -9.48 18.76
CA TYR A 217 2.81 -8.13 19.25
C TYR A 217 3.32 -8.16 20.70
N ASN A 218 4.23 -7.24 21.00
CA ASN A 218 4.74 -7.00 22.35
C ASN A 218 5.17 -5.52 22.46
N ASP A 219 4.79 -4.84 23.53
CA ASP A 219 5.17 -3.44 23.80
C ASP A 219 6.70 -3.25 23.86
N ASN A 220 7.45 -4.31 24.19
CA ASN A 220 8.91 -4.30 24.18
C ASN A 220 9.51 -4.07 22.77
N PHE A 221 8.74 -4.18 21.71
CA PHE A 221 9.21 -3.86 20.35
C PHE A 221 9.74 -2.43 20.24
N PHE A 222 9.18 -1.48 20.99
CA PHE A 222 9.70 -0.11 21.03
C PHE A 222 11.07 -0.04 21.69
N VAL A 223 11.30 -0.80 22.76
CA VAL A 223 12.62 -0.89 23.41
C VAL A 223 13.64 -1.53 22.49
N GLU A 224 13.28 -2.64 21.84
CA GLU A 224 14.16 -3.35 20.91
C GLU A 224 14.55 -2.48 19.70
N LEU A 225 13.61 -1.68 19.19
CA LEU A 225 13.83 -0.85 18.01
C LEU A 225 14.52 0.49 18.33
N LEU A 226 14.23 1.07 19.49
CA LEU A 226 14.57 2.47 19.81
C LEU A 226 15.32 2.65 21.15
N GLY A 227 15.53 1.58 21.90
CA GLY A 227 16.28 1.61 23.17
C GLY A 227 15.54 2.28 24.34
N LYS A 228 14.26 2.64 24.17
CA LYS A 228 13.43 3.34 25.16
C LYS A 228 12.03 2.77 25.17
N THR A 229 11.37 2.83 26.34
CA THR A 229 9.94 2.49 26.44
C THR A 229 9.09 3.47 25.64
N VAL A 230 7.88 3.09 25.28
CA VAL A 230 6.97 3.96 24.54
C VAL A 230 6.64 5.25 25.32
N ASP A 231 6.54 5.17 26.67
CA ASP A 231 6.29 6.34 27.52
C ASP A 231 7.47 7.31 27.54
N GLN A 232 8.71 6.79 27.60
CA GLN A 232 9.91 7.62 27.48
C GLN A 232 9.97 8.31 26.11
N LEU A 233 9.64 7.55 25.07
CA LEU A 233 9.58 8.05 23.70
C LEU A 233 8.49 9.14 23.52
N TRP A 234 7.35 8.98 24.21
CA TRP A 234 6.29 10.00 24.21
C TRP A 234 6.72 11.27 24.94
N SER A 235 7.36 11.13 26.10
CA SER A 235 7.93 12.27 26.83
C SER A 235 8.91 13.08 25.97
N ASP A 236 9.83 12.39 25.28
CA ASP A 236 10.78 13.05 24.35
C ASP A 236 10.05 13.76 23.21
N TYR A 237 8.98 13.16 22.67
CA TYR A 237 8.16 13.75 21.62
C TYR A 237 7.48 15.03 22.09
N LYS A 238 6.86 15.00 23.28
CA LYS A 238 6.22 16.18 23.88
C LYS A 238 7.25 17.29 24.15
N ALA A 239 8.40 16.96 24.72
CA ALA A 239 9.46 17.90 25.00
C ALA A 239 10.01 18.57 23.74
N LYS A 240 10.15 17.80 22.62
CA LYS A 240 10.62 18.36 21.34
C LYS A 240 9.72 19.45 20.78
N TYR A 241 8.41 19.34 20.97
CA TYR A 241 7.45 20.28 20.39
C TYR A 241 6.88 21.28 21.39
N GLY A 242 7.43 21.33 22.62
CA GLY A 242 7.09 22.32 23.65
C GLY A 242 5.71 22.12 24.28
N ASN A 243 5.24 20.89 24.38
CA ASN A 243 3.94 20.52 24.97
C ASN A 243 4.10 19.66 26.21
#